data_8bcc8b70fa2d198d74a51e4ca669d3de
#
_entry.id   8bcc8b70fa2d198d74a51e4ca669d3de
#
_cell.length_a   1.000
_cell.length_b   1.000
_cell.length_c   1.000
_cell.angle_alpha   90.00
_cell.angle_beta   90.00
_cell.angle_gamma   90.00
#
_symmetry.space_group_name_H-M   'P 1'
#
loop_
_entity.id
_entity.type
_entity.pdbx_description
1 polymer ?
#
loop_
_entity_poly.entity_id
_entity_poly.type
_entity_poly.pdbx_seq_one_letter_code
_entity_poly.pdbx_strand_id
1 'polypeptide(L)'
;DELLKFGQESQNLIPKWIRSIEQDSNIKCGLKKCGIVVPFKNKEDLEEFPTYKYGKYLNHKDLQTEINGMNSIWKHGLLFEQDGQIDNRRKLMRALERACSLNGVEFQEGSEVEDLTFEKNKITGATVLCATGEIKKINCEKAIICSGAWSKKIFNKIPVFPVKGQMLSIQGPTNFLKRVIFGPKTYLVPRDDG
;
A
#
# COMPACT_ATOMS: atom_id res chain seq x y z
N ASP A 1 5.34 -21.07 -0.60
CA ASP A 1 5.80 -19.81 -1.19
C ASP A 1 6.11 -18.82 -0.07
N GLU A 2 7.37 -18.37 0.03
CA GLU A 2 7.85 -17.47 1.08
C GLU A 2 7.13 -16.10 1.04
N LEU A 3 6.85 -15.60 -0.15
CA LEU A 3 6.17 -14.33 -0.33
C LEU A 3 4.73 -14.36 0.22
N LEU A 4 4.02 -15.47 -0.01
CA LEU A 4 2.68 -15.66 0.53
C LEU A 4 2.70 -15.72 2.06
N LYS A 5 3.65 -16.46 2.65
CA LYS A 5 3.82 -16.55 4.10
C LYS A 5 4.11 -15.18 4.70
N PHE A 6 5.03 -14.43 4.09
CA PHE A 6 5.34 -13.06 4.50
C PHE A 6 4.12 -12.12 4.44
N GLY A 7 3.33 -12.24 3.37
CA GLY A 7 2.07 -11.49 3.22
C GLY A 7 1.06 -11.82 4.32
N GLN A 8 0.89 -13.09 4.68
CA GLN A 8 -0.01 -13.52 5.75
C GLN A 8 0.45 -13.02 7.13
N GLU A 9 1.75 -13.07 7.42
CA GLU A 9 2.30 -12.52 8.67
C GLU A 9 2.06 -11.01 8.75
N SER A 10 2.31 -10.29 7.67
CA SER A 10 2.03 -8.85 7.57
C SER A 10 0.54 -8.54 7.82
N GLN A 11 -0.37 -9.29 7.17
CA GLN A 11 -1.81 -9.14 7.33
C GLN A 11 -2.27 -9.32 8.78
N ASN A 12 -1.66 -10.26 9.51
CA ASN A 12 -1.94 -10.50 10.92
C ASN A 12 -1.47 -9.35 11.83
N LEU A 13 -0.37 -8.70 11.48
CA LEU A 13 0.22 -7.60 12.25
C LEU A 13 -0.51 -6.26 12.04
N ILE A 14 -1.00 -6.00 10.83
CA ILE A 14 -1.61 -4.73 10.43
C ILE A 14 -2.68 -4.21 11.42
N PRO A 15 -3.67 -5.01 11.88
CA PRO A 15 -4.71 -4.47 12.75
C PRO A 15 -4.19 -3.97 14.10
N LYS A 16 -3.17 -4.63 14.66
CA LYS A 16 -2.53 -4.22 15.92
C LYS A 16 -1.71 -2.95 15.70
N TRP A 17 -0.93 -2.92 14.64
CA TRP A 17 -0.08 -1.80 14.28
C TRP A 17 -0.91 -0.54 14.00
N ILE A 18 -1.99 -0.66 13.22
CA ILE A 18 -2.88 0.47 12.92
C ILE A 18 -3.53 1.02 14.20
N ARG A 19 -3.97 0.17 15.12
CA ARG A 19 -4.50 0.63 16.41
C ARG A 19 -3.49 1.43 17.21
N SER A 20 -2.23 1.01 17.24
CA SER A 20 -1.16 1.78 17.92
C SER A 20 -0.98 3.15 17.29
N ILE A 21 -0.91 3.23 15.95
CA ILE A 21 -0.78 4.50 15.23
C ILE A 21 -1.99 5.42 15.50
N GLU A 22 -3.21 4.86 15.49
CA GLU A 22 -4.43 5.63 15.80
C GLU A 22 -4.44 6.16 17.24
N GLN A 23 -3.94 5.39 18.20
CA GLN A 23 -3.80 5.81 19.60
C GLN A 23 -2.78 6.93 19.73
N ASP A 24 -1.59 6.75 19.16
CA ASP A 24 -0.50 7.72 19.26
C ASP A 24 -0.84 9.04 18.54
N SER A 25 -1.45 8.96 17.36
CA SER A 25 -1.75 10.12 16.52
C SER A 25 -3.09 10.78 16.82
N ASN A 26 -4.03 10.08 17.45
CA ASN A 26 -5.44 10.44 17.54
C ASN A 26 -6.12 10.67 16.16
N ILE A 27 -5.67 9.95 15.13
CA ILE A 27 -6.21 10.02 13.77
C ILE A 27 -6.64 8.62 13.34
N LYS A 28 -7.89 8.46 12.87
CA LYS A 28 -8.40 7.19 12.34
C LYS A 28 -7.82 6.92 10.95
N CYS A 29 -7.19 5.75 10.78
CA CYS A 29 -6.52 5.37 9.53
C CYS A 29 -7.46 4.81 8.45
N GLY A 30 -8.71 4.49 8.81
CA GLY A 30 -9.70 3.98 7.86
C GLY A 30 -9.41 2.56 7.39
N LEU A 31 -8.84 1.72 8.27
CA LEU A 31 -8.70 0.29 8.01
C LEU A 31 -10.07 -0.39 7.95
N LYS A 32 -10.37 -1.09 6.86
CA LYS A 32 -11.60 -1.85 6.67
C LYS A 32 -11.29 -3.26 6.21
N LYS A 33 -11.74 -4.26 6.96
CA LYS A 33 -11.77 -5.65 6.53
C LYS A 33 -13.05 -5.89 5.74
N CYS A 34 -13.12 -5.38 4.52
CA CYS A 34 -14.29 -5.48 3.66
C CYS A 34 -14.23 -6.63 2.66
N GLY A 35 -13.12 -7.34 2.59
CA GLY A 35 -12.85 -8.36 1.60
C GLY A 35 -12.44 -7.80 0.25
N ILE A 36 -11.81 -8.67 -0.55
CA ILE A 36 -11.45 -8.41 -1.95
C ILE A 36 -12.12 -9.44 -2.84
N VAL A 37 -12.80 -9.01 -3.90
CA VAL A 37 -13.37 -9.87 -4.92
C VAL A 37 -12.52 -9.81 -6.18
N VAL A 38 -12.15 -10.97 -6.70
CA VAL A 38 -11.43 -11.12 -7.97
C VAL A 38 -12.37 -11.80 -8.97
N PRO A 39 -12.88 -11.09 -10.00
CA PRO A 39 -13.76 -11.67 -10.99
C PRO A 39 -12.99 -12.33 -12.14
N PHE A 40 -13.53 -13.42 -12.69
CA PHE A 40 -12.98 -14.17 -13.82
C PHE A 40 -14.07 -14.42 -14.88
N LYS A 41 -13.66 -14.43 -16.15
CA LYS A 41 -14.56 -14.71 -17.28
C LYS A 41 -14.79 -16.20 -17.49
N ASN A 42 -13.78 -17.01 -17.26
CA ASN A 42 -13.77 -18.45 -17.42
C ASN A 42 -13.17 -19.14 -16.19
N LYS A 43 -13.24 -20.45 -16.18
CA LYS A 43 -12.80 -21.27 -15.05
C LYS A 43 -11.29 -21.51 -15.07
N GLU A 44 -10.70 -21.53 -16.24
CA GLU A 44 -9.28 -21.73 -16.47
C GLU A 44 -8.49 -20.60 -15.82
N ASP A 45 -8.80 -19.33 -16.12
CA ASP A 45 -8.16 -18.16 -15.53
C ASP A 45 -8.29 -18.15 -13.99
N LEU A 46 -9.42 -18.65 -13.47
CA LEU A 46 -9.64 -18.74 -12.03
C LEU A 46 -8.74 -19.81 -11.38
N GLU A 47 -8.62 -21.00 -12.00
CA GLU A 47 -7.83 -22.11 -11.45
C GLU A 47 -6.32 -21.82 -11.54
N GLU A 48 -5.89 -21.02 -12.52
CA GLU A 48 -4.51 -20.57 -12.68
C GLU A 48 -4.14 -19.41 -11.75
N PHE A 49 -5.12 -18.81 -11.08
CA PHE A 49 -4.85 -17.67 -10.19
C PHE A 49 -3.98 -18.10 -8.99
N PRO A 50 -2.83 -17.46 -8.72
CA PRO A 50 -1.81 -17.96 -7.78
C PRO A 50 -2.33 -18.25 -6.37
N THR A 51 -3.33 -17.50 -5.92
CA THR A 51 -3.92 -17.65 -4.58
C THR A 51 -5.31 -18.28 -4.58
N TYR A 52 -5.69 -18.92 -5.68
CA TYR A 52 -7.01 -19.54 -5.88
C TYR A 52 -7.47 -20.42 -4.70
N LYS A 53 -6.56 -21.23 -4.12
CA LYS A 53 -6.87 -22.13 -3.00
C LYS A 53 -7.26 -21.45 -1.70
N TYR A 54 -6.97 -20.15 -1.57
CA TYR A 54 -7.24 -19.37 -0.36
C TYR A 54 -8.49 -18.49 -0.48
N GLY A 55 -9.04 -18.37 -1.68
CA GLY A 55 -10.25 -17.62 -1.95
C GLY A 55 -11.49 -18.50 -1.86
N LYS A 56 -12.58 -17.95 -1.36
CA LYS A 56 -13.90 -18.57 -1.44
C LYS A 56 -14.44 -18.42 -2.85
N TYR A 57 -14.76 -19.53 -3.51
CA TYR A 57 -15.36 -19.50 -4.84
C TYR A 57 -16.72 -18.83 -4.85
N LEU A 58 -16.94 -17.98 -5.83
CA LEU A 58 -18.23 -17.35 -6.14
C LEU A 58 -18.68 -17.79 -7.55
N ASN A 59 -19.87 -18.36 -7.66
CA ASN A 59 -20.50 -18.56 -8.95
C ASN A 59 -21.04 -17.23 -9.52
N HIS A 60 -21.60 -17.24 -10.72
CA HIS A 60 -22.10 -16.03 -11.36
C HIS A 60 -23.16 -15.29 -10.54
N LYS A 61 -24.08 -15.99 -9.90
CA LYS A 61 -25.14 -15.40 -9.08
C LYS A 61 -24.58 -14.76 -7.80
N ASP A 62 -23.68 -15.46 -7.13
CA ASP A 62 -23.01 -14.95 -5.94
C ASP A 62 -22.17 -13.72 -6.27
N LEU A 63 -21.45 -13.76 -7.40
CA LEU A 63 -20.62 -12.65 -7.87
C LEU A 63 -21.46 -11.40 -8.15
N GLN A 64 -22.63 -11.54 -8.78
CA GLN A 64 -23.57 -10.43 -8.99
C GLN A 64 -24.12 -9.86 -7.67
N THR A 65 -24.27 -10.68 -6.64
CA THR A 65 -24.71 -10.23 -5.31
C THR A 65 -23.61 -9.42 -4.61
N GLU A 66 -22.35 -9.82 -4.80
CA GLU A 66 -21.20 -9.10 -4.21
C GLU A 66 -20.88 -7.80 -4.95
N ILE A 67 -21.11 -7.76 -6.26
CA ILE A 67 -20.79 -6.60 -7.11
C ILE A 67 -22.03 -6.19 -7.88
N ASN A 68 -22.71 -5.16 -7.38
CA ASN A 68 -23.89 -4.62 -8.03
C ASN A 68 -23.57 -4.06 -9.43
N GLY A 69 -24.38 -4.37 -10.42
CA GLY A 69 -24.21 -3.89 -11.80
C GLY A 69 -23.07 -4.55 -12.58
N MET A 70 -22.55 -5.67 -12.11
CA MET A 70 -21.49 -6.40 -12.81
C MET A 70 -21.96 -6.92 -14.17
N ASN A 71 -21.12 -6.74 -15.19
CA ASN A 71 -21.36 -7.25 -16.52
C ASN A 71 -21.43 -8.77 -16.55
N SER A 72 -22.35 -9.33 -17.29
CA SER A 72 -22.63 -10.78 -17.40
C SER A 72 -21.51 -11.62 -18.02
N ILE A 73 -20.46 -11.01 -18.58
CA ILE A 73 -19.26 -11.70 -19.04
C ILE A 73 -18.43 -12.32 -17.91
N TRP A 74 -18.57 -11.80 -16.68
CA TRP A 74 -17.87 -12.31 -15.51
C TRP A 74 -18.67 -13.46 -14.91
N LYS A 75 -18.17 -14.68 -15.02
CA LYS A 75 -18.89 -15.90 -14.66
C LYS A 75 -18.49 -16.50 -13.33
N HIS A 76 -17.27 -16.23 -12.89
CA HIS A 76 -16.64 -16.81 -11.71
C HIS A 76 -15.97 -15.72 -10.88
N GLY A 77 -15.78 -15.97 -9.60
CA GLY A 77 -15.04 -15.08 -8.72
C GLY A 77 -14.36 -15.80 -7.57
N LEU A 78 -13.41 -15.12 -6.96
CA LEU A 78 -12.82 -15.49 -5.67
C LEU A 78 -13.05 -14.35 -4.69
N LEU A 79 -13.51 -14.68 -3.49
CA LEU A 79 -13.65 -13.75 -2.39
C LEU A 79 -12.59 -14.07 -1.32
N PHE A 80 -11.75 -13.09 -1.02
CA PHE A 80 -10.77 -13.10 0.06
C PHE A 80 -11.32 -12.29 1.23
N GLU A 81 -12.04 -12.95 2.13
CA GLU A 81 -12.82 -12.29 3.21
C GLU A 81 -11.96 -11.58 4.24
N GLN A 82 -10.70 -12.06 4.46
CA GLN A 82 -9.79 -11.51 5.45
C GLN A 82 -9.06 -10.26 4.95
N ASP A 83 -9.11 -10.02 3.66
CA ASP A 83 -8.51 -8.85 3.02
C ASP A 83 -9.38 -7.60 3.16
N GLY A 84 -8.86 -6.48 2.70
CA GLY A 84 -9.58 -5.23 2.80
C GLY A 84 -8.81 -4.05 2.23
N GLN A 85 -9.03 -2.90 2.81
CA GLN A 85 -8.41 -1.65 2.41
C GLN A 85 -8.05 -0.77 3.61
N ILE A 86 -7.16 0.17 3.36
CA ILE A 86 -6.86 1.27 4.26
C ILE A 86 -6.84 2.59 3.49
N ASP A 87 -7.23 3.68 4.11
CA ASP A 87 -7.09 5.00 3.50
C ASP A 87 -5.64 5.49 3.64
N ASN A 88 -4.78 4.96 2.78
CA ASN A 88 -3.34 5.15 2.87
C ASN A 88 -2.96 6.64 2.74
N ARG A 89 -3.38 7.29 1.65
CA ARG A 89 -2.88 8.63 1.29
C ARG A 89 -3.43 9.75 2.17
N ARG A 90 -4.72 9.70 2.53
CA ARG A 90 -5.38 10.79 3.24
C ARG A 90 -5.31 10.63 4.76
N LYS A 91 -5.34 9.40 5.27
CA LYS A 91 -5.48 9.12 6.70
C LYS A 91 -4.24 8.46 7.30
N LEU A 92 -3.80 7.31 6.75
CA LEU A 92 -2.67 6.58 7.33
C LEU A 92 -1.37 7.40 7.32
N MET A 93 -1.03 8.04 6.19
CA MET A 93 0.21 8.81 6.10
C MET A 93 0.23 9.99 7.10
N ARG A 94 -0.89 10.69 7.24
CA ARG A 94 -1.02 11.78 8.22
C ARG A 94 -0.94 11.28 9.66
N ALA A 95 -1.53 10.11 9.94
CA ALA A 95 -1.47 9.48 11.26
C ALA A 95 -0.03 9.05 11.59
N LEU A 96 0.68 8.45 10.63
CA LEU A 96 2.09 8.06 10.78
C LEU A 96 2.98 9.27 11.05
N GLU A 97 2.88 10.31 10.23
CA GLU A 97 3.64 11.55 10.40
C GLU A 97 3.44 12.12 11.80
N ARG A 98 2.17 12.26 12.23
CA ARG A 98 1.86 12.78 13.57
C ARG A 98 2.38 11.87 14.68
N ALA A 99 2.18 10.54 14.57
CA ALA A 99 2.69 9.60 15.57
C ALA A 99 4.21 9.66 15.67
N CYS A 100 4.92 9.72 14.54
CA CYS A 100 6.37 9.86 14.51
C CYS A 100 6.84 11.17 15.15
N SER A 101 6.22 12.30 14.82
CA SER A 101 6.55 13.61 15.39
C SER A 101 6.35 13.62 16.92
N LEU A 102 5.26 13.04 17.44
CA LEU A 102 5.01 12.92 18.87
C LEU A 102 6.02 12.00 19.59
N ASN A 103 6.65 11.09 18.86
CA ASN A 103 7.72 10.23 19.35
C ASN A 103 9.13 10.79 19.08
N GLY A 104 9.26 12.07 18.76
CA GLY A 104 10.54 12.77 18.63
C GLY A 104 11.24 12.58 17.28
N VAL A 105 10.55 12.10 16.26
CA VAL A 105 11.09 12.04 14.89
C VAL A 105 11.01 13.43 14.26
N GLU A 106 12.15 13.92 13.77
CA GLU A 106 12.24 15.17 13.02
C GLU A 106 12.04 14.91 11.53
N PHE A 107 11.12 15.66 10.92
CA PHE A 107 10.89 15.66 9.48
C PHE A 107 11.55 16.88 8.86
N GLN A 108 12.34 16.66 7.82
CA GLN A 108 12.98 17.72 7.02
C GLN A 108 12.40 17.70 5.60
N GLU A 109 11.19 18.23 5.46
CA GLU A 109 10.54 18.36 4.16
C GLU A 109 11.29 19.29 3.22
N GLY A 110 11.16 19.06 1.92
CA GLY A 110 11.88 19.84 0.91
C GLY A 110 13.39 19.63 0.92
N SER A 111 13.88 18.57 1.57
CA SER A 111 15.29 18.23 1.65
C SER A 111 15.55 16.92 0.91
N GLU A 112 16.40 16.97 -0.12
CA GLU A 112 16.76 15.80 -0.93
C GLU A 112 18.10 15.24 -0.49
N VAL A 113 18.15 13.96 -0.14
CA VAL A 113 19.42 13.26 0.09
C VAL A 113 20.05 12.97 -1.27
N GLU A 114 21.19 13.57 -1.55
CA GLU A 114 21.92 13.39 -2.81
C GLU A 114 22.89 12.23 -2.75
N ASP A 115 23.59 12.07 -1.61
CA ASP A 115 24.62 11.04 -1.45
C ASP A 115 24.76 10.62 0.01
N LEU A 116 25.29 9.41 0.22
CA LEU A 116 25.68 8.88 1.52
C LEU A 116 27.20 8.95 1.68
N THR A 117 27.68 9.41 2.82
CA THR A 117 29.10 9.51 3.12
C THR A 117 29.58 8.30 3.90
N PHE A 118 30.76 7.78 3.52
CA PHE A 118 31.34 6.58 4.12
C PHE A 118 32.80 6.82 4.51
N GLU A 119 33.18 6.23 5.63
CA GLU A 119 34.59 6.07 6.04
C GLU A 119 34.84 4.60 6.38
N LYS A 120 35.88 4.00 5.79
CA LYS A 120 36.25 2.60 6.02
C LYS A 120 35.04 1.62 5.94
N ASN A 121 34.18 1.78 4.91
CA ASN A 121 32.95 1.00 4.68
C ASN A 121 31.85 1.16 5.76
N LYS A 122 31.96 2.16 6.62
CA LYS A 122 30.89 2.54 7.56
C LYS A 122 30.27 3.84 7.11
N ILE A 123 28.95 3.93 7.22
CA ILE A 123 28.24 5.19 6.97
C ILE A 123 28.62 6.19 8.06
N THR A 124 28.89 7.42 7.68
CA THR A 124 29.19 8.54 8.59
C THR A 124 28.23 9.69 8.43
N GLY A 125 27.43 9.69 7.36
CA GLY A 125 26.46 10.74 7.16
C GLY A 125 25.82 10.73 5.78
N ALA A 126 25.19 11.85 5.46
CA ALA A 126 24.57 12.10 4.17
C ALA A 126 24.77 13.56 3.73
N THR A 127 24.81 13.78 2.42
CA THR A 127 24.76 15.10 1.81
C THR A 127 23.32 15.39 1.40
N VAL A 128 22.78 16.51 1.83
CA VAL A 128 21.39 16.90 1.67
C VAL A 128 21.28 18.25 0.99
N LEU A 129 20.53 18.31 -0.11
CA LEU A 129 20.16 19.56 -0.78
C LEU A 129 18.84 20.07 -0.16
N CYS A 130 18.89 21.22 0.48
CA CYS A 130 17.73 21.88 1.07
C CYS A 130 16.89 22.62 0.01
N ALA A 131 15.63 22.89 0.31
CA ALA A 131 14.73 23.68 -0.57
C ALA A 131 15.26 25.09 -0.88
N THR A 132 16.14 25.62 -0.02
CA THR A 132 16.83 26.92 -0.22
C THR A 132 17.97 26.86 -1.24
N GLY A 133 18.34 25.68 -1.74
CA GLY A 133 19.52 25.43 -2.57
C GLY A 133 20.82 25.24 -1.77
N GLU A 134 20.76 25.32 -0.45
CA GLU A 134 21.91 25.07 0.42
C GLU A 134 22.21 23.57 0.50
N ILE A 135 23.49 23.20 0.44
CA ILE A 135 23.94 21.82 0.65
C ILE A 135 24.41 21.68 2.10
N LYS A 136 23.80 20.73 2.82
CA LYS A 136 24.15 20.40 4.21
C LYS A 136 24.72 19.00 4.33
N LYS A 137 25.61 18.80 5.29
CA LYS A 137 26.04 17.47 5.71
C LYS A 137 25.35 17.10 7.01
N ILE A 138 24.73 15.94 7.04
CA ILE A 138 24.12 15.37 8.25
C ILE A 138 24.95 14.18 8.67
N ASN A 139 25.42 14.18 9.92
CA ASN A 139 26.16 13.05 10.47
C ASN A 139 25.18 11.98 10.97
N CYS A 140 25.43 10.73 10.62
CA CYS A 140 24.68 9.59 11.14
C CYS A 140 25.52 8.32 11.13
N GLU A 141 25.25 7.43 12.07
CA GLU A 141 25.90 6.11 12.14
C GLU A 141 25.14 5.04 11.38
N LYS A 142 23.88 5.30 11.06
CA LYS A 142 22.98 4.38 10.34
C LYS A 142 22.05 5.18 9.44
N ALA A 143 21.75 4.63 8.27
CA ALA A 143 20.74 5.17 7.36
C ALA A 143 19.83 4.07 6.86
N ILE A 144 18.53 4.39 6.75
CA ILE A 144 17.51 3.52 6.18
C ILE A 144 17.00 4.18 4.91
N ILE A 145 17.20 3.51 3.76
CA ILE A 145 16.77 4.02 2.46
C ILE A 145 15.33 3.59 2.22
N CYS A 146 14.40 4.55 2.30
CA CYS A 146 12.97 4.36 2.08
C CYS A 146 12.45 5.15 0.86
N SER A 147 13.33 5.48 -0.10
CA SER A 147 13.02 6.33 -1.26
C SER A 147 12.31 5.59 -2.42
N GLY A 148 11.77 4.39 -2.16
CA GLY A 148 10.93 3.64 -3.10
C GLY A 148 11.60 3.48 -4.47
N ALA A 149 10.94 3.90 -5.54
CA ALA A 149 11.43 3.78 -6.92
C ALA A 149 12.74 4.55 -7.20
N TRP A 150 13.08 5.52 -6.37
CA TRP A 150 14.30 6.33 -6.49
C TRP A 150 15.47 5.83 -5.61
N SER A 151 15.31 4.73 -4.88
CA SER A 151 16.35 4.18 -4.00
C SER A 151 17.67 3.93 -4.72
N LYS A 152 17.63 3.54 -6.00
CA LYS A 152 18.81 3.35 -6.83
C LYS A 152 19.63 4.65 -7.04
N LYS A 153 18.99 5.82 -6.97
CA LYS A 153 19.68 7.12 -7.09
C LYS A 153 20.63 7.33 -5.91
N ILE A 154 20.23 6.92 -4.71
CA ILE A 154 21.02 7.06 -3.48
C ILE A 154 22.02 5.91 -3.34
N PHE A 155 21.61 4.69 -3.69
CA PHE A 155 22.47 3.50 -3.61
C PHE A 155 22.30 2.63 -4.85
N ASN A 156 23.26 2.71 -5.76
CA ASN A 156 23.17 2.14 -7.11
C ASN A 156 23.07 0.60 -7.17
N LYS A 157 23.40 -0.09 -6.08
CA LYS A 157 23.31 -1.56 -5.97
C LYS A 157 21.87 -2.06 -5.75
N ILE A 158 20.92 -1.17 -5.44
CA ILE A 158 19.52 -1.56 -5.26
C ILE A 158 18.86 -1.74 -6.64
N PRO A 159 18.38 -2.96 -6.99
CA PRO A 159 17.85 -3.26 -8.32
C PRO A 159 16.38 -2.82 -8.47
N VAL A 160 16.09 -1.54 -8.27
CA VAL A 160 14.76 -0.96 -8.43
C VAL A 160 14.71 0.08 -9.54
N PHE A 161 13.56 0.23 -10.16
CA PHE A 161 13.30 1.25 -11.17
C PHE A 161 11.84 1.72 -11.06
N PRO A 162 11.55 2.98 -11.44
CA PRO A 162 10.19 3.50 -11.38
C PRO A 162 9.31 2.88 -12.48
N VAL A 163 8.09 2.48 -12.10
CA VAL A 163 7.03 2.08 -13.02
C VAL A 163 5.86 3.04 -12.82
N LYS A 164 5.40 3.64 -13.92
CA LYS A 164 4.28 4.59 -13.89
C LYS A 164 2.96 3.85 -13.67
N GLY A 165 2.30 4.12 -12.54
CA GLY A 165 0.91 3.77 -12.28
C GLY A 165 -0.01 4.98 -12.46
N GLN A 166 -1.27 4.75 -12.80
CA GLN A 166 -2.29 5.79 -12.89
C GLN A 166 -3.47 5.43 -12.02
N MET A 167 -4.01 6.44 -11.34
CA MET A 167 -5.19 6.30 -10.48
C MET A 167 -6.18 7.40 -10.82
N LEU A 168 -7.46 7.04 -10.89
CA LEU A 168 -8.56 7.98 -11.06
C LEU A 168 -9.41 7.98 -9.79
N SER A 169 -9.88 9.14 -9.38
CA SER A 169 -10.94 9.29 -8.38
C SER A 169 -12.25 9.57 -9.10
N ILE A 170 -13.26 8.76 -8.83
CA ILE A 170 -14.58 8.88 -9.43
C ILE A 170 -15.56 9.13 -8.30
N GLN A 171 -16.33 10.21 -8.40
CA GLN A 171 -17.43 10.49 -7.47
C GLN A 171 -18.64 9.65 -7.85
N GLY A 172 -19.22 8.93 -6.90
CA GLY A 172 -20.38 8.07 -7.11
C GLY A 172 -21.26 7.96 -5.87
N PRO A 173 -22.33 7.15 -5.91
CA PRO A 173 -23.13 6.89 -4.73
C PRO A 173 -22.32 6.24 -3.62
N THR A 174 -22.51 6.70 -2.39
CA THR A 174 -21.91 6.05 -1.21
C THR A 174 -22.38 4.61 -1.09
N ASN A 175 -21.48 3.70 -0.68
CA ASN A 175 -21.79 2.27 -0.53
C ASN A 175 -22.21 1.54 -1.80
N PHE A 176 -21.94 2.11 -3.00
CA PHE A 176 -22.21 1.42 -4.27
C PHE A 176 -21.41 0.12 -4.38
N LEU A 177 -20.15 0.15 -3.98
CA LEU A 177 -19.29 -1.03 -3.85
C LEU A 177 -19.03 -1.32 -2.37
N LYS A 178 -19.31 -2.54 -1.95
CA LYS A 178 -19.08 -2.99 -0.56
C LYS A 178 -17.66 -3.48 -0.33
N ARG A 179 -17.01 -3.97 -1.38
CA ARG A 179 -15.70 -4.63 -1.35
C ARG A 179 -14.76 -4.03 -2.36
N VAL A 180 -13.47 -4.24 -2.15
CA VAL A 180 -12.46 -3.99 -3.18
C VAL A 180 -12.66 -4.99 -4.31
N ILE A 181 -12.60 -4.53 -5.55
CA ILE A 181 -12.62 -5.38 -6.74
C ILE A 181 -11.26 -5.36 -7.38
N PHE A 182 -10.64 -6.52 -7.51
CA PHE A 182 -9.34 -6.67 -8.16
C PHE A 182 -9.52 -7.36 -9.51
N GLY A 183 -9.58 -6.57 -10.58
CA GLY A 183 -9.72 -7.06 -11.95
C GLY A 183 -8.37 -7.28 -12.64
N PRO A 184 -8.36 -7.89 -13.85
CA PRO A 184 -7.13 -8.27 -14.56
C PRO A 184 -6.20 -7.10 -14.91
N LYS A 185 -6.74 -5.89 -15.09
CA LYS A 185 -5.98 -4.69 -15.51
C LYS A 185 -6.23 -3.47 -14.65
N THR A 186 -7.12 -3.57 -13.68
CA THR A 186 -7.51 -2.45 -12.81
C THR A 186 -8.09 -2.98 -11.51
N TYR A 187 -8.10 -2.13 -10.50
CA TYR A 187 -8.80 -2.42 -9.27
C TYR A 187 -9.66 -1.21 -8.86
N LEU A 188 -10.76 -1.48 -8.18
CA LEU A 188 -11.68 -0.49 -7.65
C LEU A 188 -11.65 -0.54 -6.14
N VAL A 189 -11.43 0.59 -5.52
CA VAL A 189 -11.37 0.71 -4.05
C VAL A 189 -12.49 1.63 -3.59
N PRO A 190 -13.56 1.09 -2.95
CA PRO A 190 -14.63 1.92 -2.44
C PRO A 190 -14.16 2.84 -1.32
N ARG A 191 -14.69 4.06 -1.30
CA ARG A 191 -14.45 5.04 -0.25
C ARG A 191 -15.74 5.36 0.50
N ASP A 192 -15.62 5.89 1.72
CA ASP A 192 -16.78 6.22 2.56
C ASP A 192 -17.53 7.45 2.06
N ASP A 193 -16.84 8.28 1.33
CA ASP A 193 -17.33 9.56 0.79
C ASP A 193 -17.85 9.44 -0.65
N GLY A 194 -17.89 8.22 -1.22
CA GLY A 194 -18.40 7.93 -2.56
C GLY A 194 -17.39 8.02 -3.66
#